data_061b3becaea311408526cce470fd3bd8
#
_entry.id   061b3becaea311408526cce470fd3bd8
#
_cell.length_a   1.000
_cell.length_b   1.000
_cell.length_c   1.000
_cell.angle_alpha   90.00
_cell.angle_beta   90.00
_cell.angle_gamma   90.00
#
_symmetry.space_group_name_H-M   'P 1'
#
loop_
_entity.id
_entity.type
_entity.pdbx_description
1 polymer ?
#
loop_
_entity_poly.entity_id
_entity_poly.type
_entity_poly.pdbx_seq_one_letter_code
_entity_poly.pdbx_strand_id
1 'polypeptide(L)'
;MVELLTSLDVVNQSFKKSMRGYDPAEVDEFLDNVAETLQTYAQMTKDLERELHAKEESLREYEKMKDVLHEALLMAQKSADEKVRSAQEQASKIIAEAKEKADMI
;
A
#
# COMPACT_ATOMS: atom_id res chain seq x y z
N MET A 1 12.54 29.91 -2.73
CA MET A 1 12.72 28.47 -2.81
C MET A 1 14.20 28.14 -2.71
N VAL A 2 14.57 27.32 -1.77
CA VAL A 2 15.98 26.94 -1.57
C VAL A 2 16.34 25.87 -2.62
N GLU A 3 17.41 26.16 -3.36
CA GLU A 3 17.93 25.20 -4.32
C GLU A 3 18.70 24.12 -3.56
N LEU A 4 18.27 22.86 -3.70
CA LEU A 4 18.88 21.75 -2.98
C LEU A 4 20.23 21.37 -3.62
N LEU A 5 21.24 21.28 -2.77
CA LEU A 5 22.57 20.85 -3.19
C LEU A 5 22.62 19.33 -3.32
N THR A 6 23.31 18.86 -4.34
CA THR A 6 23.61 17.44 -4.49
C THR A 6 25.02 17.16 -3.96
N SER A 7 25.34 15.86 -3.77
CA SER A 7 26.69 15.51 -3.35
C SER A 7 27.74 15.96 -4.38
N LEU A 8 27.40 15.92 -5.66
CA LEU A 8 28.28 16.39 -6.72
C LEU A 8 28.53 17.89 -6.63
N ASP A 9 27.48 18.67 -6.30
CA ASP A 9 27.61 20.12 -6.11
C ASP A 9 28.59 20.45 -4.99
N VAL A 10 28.53 19.68 -3.90
CA VAL A 10 29.43 19.88 -2.76
C VAL A 10 30.88 19.56 -3.14
N VAL A 11 31.11 18.45 -3.83
CA VAL A 11 32.45 18.04 -4.25
C VAL A 11 33.06 19.02 -5.24
N ASN A 12 32.24 19.57 -6.13
CA ASN A 12 32.72 20.50 -7.17
C ASN A 12 32.77 21.96 -6.74
N GLN A 13 32.40 22.26 -5.50
CA GLN A 13 32.41 23.62 -5.00
C GLN A 13 33.85 24.11 -4.88
N SER A 14 34.10 25.30 -5.42
CA SER A 14 35.40 25.98 -5.30
C SER A 14 35.18 27.33 -4.64
N PHE A 15 36.21 27.79 -3.93
CA PHE A 15 36.20 29.07 -3.21
C PHE A 15 37.37 29.92 -3.65
N LYS A 16 37.15 31.24 -3.64
CA LYS A 16 38.22 32.17 -3.92
C LYS A 16 39.26 32.15 -2.80
N LYS A 17 40.50 32.13 -3.16
CA LYS A 17 41.61 32.20 -2.19
C LYS A 17 41.91 33.65 -1.84
N SER A 18 42.02 33.94 -0.54
CA SER A 18 42.50 35.21 -0.04
C SER A 18 43.94 35.03 0.46
N MET A 19 44.54 36.07 1.01
CA MET A 19 45.95 36.02 1.43
C MET A 19 46.26 34.98 2.49
N ARG A 20 45.24 34.52 3.26
CA ARG A 20 45.42 33.53 4.34
C ARG A 20 44.53 32.29 4.15
N GLY A 21 44.19 31.99 2.91
CA GLY A 21 43.33 30.83 2.62
C GLY A 21 42.10 31.22 1.84
N TYR A 22 40.99 30.51 2.06
CA TYR A 22 39.72 30.79 1.38
C TYR A 22 39.02 32.02 1.99
N ASP A 23 38.17 32.67 1.21
CA ASP A 23 37.34 33.77 1.68
C ASP A 23 36.34 33.23 2.72
N PRO A 24 36.40 33.66 4.00
CA PRO A 24 35.52 33.13 5.04
C PRO A 24 34.05 33.38 4.78
N ALA A 25 33.70 34.53 4.22
CA ALA A 25 32.30 34.84 3.93
C ALA A 25 31.71 33.89 2.88
N GLU A 26 32.50 33.59 1.87
CA GLU A 26 32.06 32.66 0.81
C GLU A 26 31.88 31.25 1.32
N VAL A 27 32.81 30.80 2.18
CA VAL A 27 32.70 29.46 2.82
C VAL A 27 31.51 29.40 3.74
N ASP A 28 31.31 30.44 4.57
CA ASP A 28 30.16 30.47 5.51
C ASP A 28 28.82 30.45 4.77
N GLU A 29 28.70 31.19 3.68
CA GLU A 29 27.50 31.20 2.86
C GLU A 29 27.23 29.84 2.28
N PHE A 30 28.26 29.18 1.79
CA PHE A 30 28.11 27.82 1.24
C PHE A 30 27.69 26.83 2.32
N LEU A 31 28.29 26.89 3.51
CA LEU A 31 27.95 26.01 4.62
C LEU A 31 26.54 26.24 5.11
N ASP A 32 26.05 27.49 5.12
CA ASP A 32 24.65 27.78 5.44
C ASP A 32 23.72 27.12 4.44
N ASN A 33 24.06 27.15 3.16
CA ASN A 33 23.27 26.51 2.12
C ASN A 33 23.31 24.98 2.27
N VAL A 34 24.46 24.42 2.63
CA VAL A 34 24.59 22.98 2.93
C VAL A 34 23.68 22.60 4.11
N ALA A 35 23.69 23.40 5.17
CA ALA A 35 22.89 23.15 6.35
C ALA A 35 21.39 23.16 6.02
N GLU A 36 20.94 24.13 5.25
CA GLU A 36 19.54 24.20 4.81
C GLU A 36 19.16 23.01 3.94
N THR A 37 20.05 22.61 3.06
CA THR A 37 19.84 21.44 2.20
C THR A 37 19.68 20.16 3.03
N LEU A 38 20.57 19.97 4.01
CA LEU A 38 20.52 18.80 4.89
C LEU A 38 19.22 18.77 5.69
N GLN A 39 18.80 19.93 6.19
CA GLN A 39 17.55 20.05 6.94
C GLN A 39 16.35 19.71 6.06
N THR A 40 16.34 20.18 4.83
CA THR A 40 15.27 19.87 3.88
C THR A 40 15.22 18.39 3.55
N TYR A 41 16.37 17.77 3.31
CA TYR A 41 16.43 16.33 3.05
C TYR A 41 15.97 15.51 4.25
N ALA A 42 16.35 15.93 5.46
CA ALA A 42 15.89 15.27 6.68
C ALA A 42 14.36 15.32 6.81
N GLN A 43 13.79 16.49 6.50
CA GLN A 43 12.33 16.65 6.53
C GLN A 43 11.64 15.81 5.46
N MET A 44 12.19 15.79 4.25
CA MET A 44 11.66 14.96 3.17
C MET A 44 11.70 13.47 3.53
N THR A 45 12.78 13.03 4.18
CA THR A 45 12.92 11.65 4.63
C THR A 45 11.82 11.29 5.64
N LYS A 46 11.58 12.17 6.60
CA LYS A 46 10.52 11.96 7.59
C LYS A 46 9.14 11.89 6.94
N ASP A 47 8.90 12.77 5.99
CA ASP A 47 7.62 12.79 5.28
C ASP A 47 7.41 11.51 4.46
N LEU A 48 8.46 11.04 3.80
CA LEU A 48 8.42 9.80 3.04
C LEU A 48 8.20 8.59 3.94
N GLU A 49 8.83 8.56 5.11
CA GLU A 49 8.64 7.49 6.09
C GLU A 49 7.18 7.43 6.57
N ARG A 50 6.57 8.59 6.82
CA ARG A 50 5.16 8.67 7.22
C ARG A 50 4.24 8.17 6.10
N GLU A 51 4.51 8.60 4.87
CA GLU A 51 3.75 8.15 3.71
C GLU A 51 3.85 6.65 3.52
N LEU A 52 5.05 6.12 3.63
CA LEU A 52 5.29 4.69 3.51
C LEU A 52 4.53 3.92 4.59
N HIS A 53 4.60 4.38 5.83
CA HIS A 53 3.89 3.75 6.95
C HIS A 53 2.37 3.75 6.73
N ALA A 54 1.82 4.88 6.28
CA ALA A 54 0.39 4.99 5.99
C ALA A 54 -0.03 4.04 4.88
N LYS A 55 0.79 3.91 3.84
CA LYS A 55 0.49 2.99 2.74
C LYS A 55 0.59 1.53 3.14
N GLU A 56 1.54 1.20 4.02
CA GLU A 56 1.68 -0.15 4.56
C GLU A 56 0.46 -0.53 5.40
N GLU A 57 -0.06 0.41 6.19
CA GLU A 57 -1.28 0.18 6.97
C GLU A 57 -2.50 -0.03 6.06
N SER A 58 -2.63 0.82 5.04
CA SER A 58 -3.72 0.69 4.07
C SER A 58 -3.66 -0.64 3.33
N LEU A 59 -2.46 -1.09 3.00
CA LEU A 59 -2.26 -2.37 2.33
C LEU A 59 -2.65 -3.53 3.23
N ARG A 60 -2.30 -3.47 4.52
CA ARG A 60 -2.69 -4.50 5.48
C ARG A 60 -4.21 -4.59 5.64
N GLU A 61 -4.88 -3.43 5.70
CA GLU A 61 -6.34 -3.40 5.77
C GLU A 61 -6.99 -3.95 4.51
N TYR A 62 -6.41 -3.63 3.37
CA TYR A 62 -6.87 -4.13 2.09
C TYR A 62 -6.75 -5.66 2.02
N GLU A 63 -5.64 -6.21 2.48
CA GLU A 63 -5.43 -7.66 2.51
C GLU A 63 -6.41 -8.35 3.44
N LYS A 64 -6.70 -7.77 4.60
CA LYS A 64 -7.71 -8.29 5.53
C LYS A 64 -9.09 -8.30 4.89
N MET A 65 -9.46 -7.21 4.23
CA MET A 65 -10.73 -7.12 3.52
C MET A 65 -10.83 -8.16 2.41
N LYS A 66 -9.75 -8.35 1.67
CA LYS A 66 -9.66 -9.35 0.61
C LYS A 66 -9.89 -10.75 1.16
N ASP A 67 -9.27 -11.07 2.29
CA ASP A 67 -9.44 -12.38 2.93
C ASP A 67 -10.85 -12.59 3.42
N VAL A 68 -11.46 -11.57 4.02
CA VAL A 68 -12.85 -11.62 4.48
C VAL A 68 -13.81 -11.83 3.32
N LEU A 69 -13.61 -11.12 2.22
CA LEU A 69 -14.42 -11.27 1.02
C LEU A 69 -14.28 -12.66 0.40
N HIS A 70 -13.06 -13.15 0.35
CA HIS A 70 -12.79 -14.50 -0.17
C HIS A 70 -13.52 -15.56 0.65
N GLU A 71 -13.44 -15.48 1.97
CA GLU A 71 -14.11 -16.38 2.87
C GLU A 71 -15.62 -16.29 2.75
N ALA A 72 -16.16 -15.08 2.65
CA ALA A 72 -17.58 -14.86 2.45
C ALA A 72 -18.08 -15.47 1.13
N LEU A 73 -17.29 -15.33 0.07
CA LEU A 73 -17.62 -15.94 -1.23
C LEU A 73 -17.63 -17.46 -1.15
N LEU A 74 -16.67 -18.06 -0.45
CA LEU A 74 -16.62 -19.50 -0.26
C LEU A 74 -17.83 -20.00 0.53
N MET A 75 -18.22 -19.28 1.58
CA MET A 75 -19.41 -19.62 2.37
C MET A 75 -20.69 -19.49 1.55
N ALA A 76 -20.79 -18.44 0.75
CA ALA A 76 -21.95 -18.23 -0.13
C ALA A 76 -22.06 -19.34 -1.17
N GLN A 77 -20.94 -19.75 -1.76
CA GLN A 77 -20.89 -20.83 -2.73
C GLN A 77 -21.31 -22.15 -2.10
N LYS A 78 -20.79 -22.44 -0.92
CA LYS A 78 -21.16 -23.66 -0.17
C LYS A 78 -22.67 -23.68 0.14
N SER A 79 -23.21 -22.55 0.60
CA SER A 79 -24.61 -22.40 0.89
C SER A 79 -25.48 -22.59 -0.37
N ALA A 80 -25.05 -22.04 -1.49
CA ALA A 80 -25.73 -22.21 -2.77
C ALA A 80 -25.76 -23.69 -3.20
N ASP A 81 -24.60 -24.35 -3.09
CA ASP A 81 -24.48 -25.79 -3.43
C ASP A 81 -25.38 -26.65 -2.56
N GLU A 82 -25.46 -26.35 -1.27
CA GLU A 82 -26.34 -27.06 -0.34
C GLU A 82 -27.82 -26.88 -0.68
N LYS A 83 -28.21 -25.66 -1.08
CA LYS A 83 -29.57 -25.36 -1.49
C LYS A 83 -29.95 -26.10 -2.78
N VAL A 84 -29.03 -26.14 -3.74
CA VAL A 84 -29.26 -26.89 -4.99
C VAL A 84 -29.42 -28.36 -4.70
N ARG A 85 -28.58 -28.95 -3.87
CA ARG A 85 -28.66 -30.36 -3.51
C ARG A 85 -29.95 -30.66 -2.78
N SER A 86 -30.34 -29.81 -1.83
CA SER A 86 -31.60 -29.97 -1.09
C SER A 86 -32.82 -29.91 -2.02
N ALA A 87 -32.80 -28.98 -2.98
CA ALA A 87 -33.87 -28.85 -3.97
C ALA A 87 -33.96 -30.10 -4.87
N GLN A 88 -32.80 -30.62 -5.27
CA GLN A 88 -32.76 -31.86 -6.07
C GLN A 88 -33.29 -33.04 -5.30
N GLU A 89 -32.97 -33.18 -4.02
CA GLU A 89 -33.49 -34.23 -3.15
C GLU A 89 -35.00 -34.12 -2.99
N GLN A 90 -35.52 -32.90 -2.79
CA GLN A 90 -36.96 -32.66 -2.69
C GLN A 90 -37.66 -32.99 -4.01
N ALA A 91 -37.07 -32.57 -5.12
CA ALA A 91 -37.64 -32.87 -6.44
C ALA A 91 -37.70 -34.37 -6.69
N SER A 92 -36.65 -35.12 -6.37
CA SER A 92 -36.62 -36.58 -6.48
C SER A 92 -37.65 -37.25 -5.63
N LYS A 93 -37.83 -36.75 -4.40
CA LYS A 93 -38.85 -37.28 -3.48
C LYS A 93 -40.26 -37.04 -3.99
N ILE A 94 -40.54 -35.85 -4.49
CA ILE A 94 -41.85 -35.51 -5.06
C ILE A 94 -42.16 -36.36 -6.27
N ILE A 95 -41.21 -36.60 -7.15
CA ILE A 95 -41.35 -37.44 -8.32
C ILE A 95 -41.61 -38.87 -7.91
N ALA A 96 -40.89 -39.40 -6.93
CA ALA A 96 -41.05 -40.75 -6.44
C ALA A 96 -42.45 -40.95 -5.83
N GLU A 97 -42.92 -39.99 -5.03
CA GLU A 97 -44.28 -40.05 -4.45
C GLU A 97 -45.36 -39.97 -5.52
N ALA A 98 -45.14 -39.13 -6.54
CA ALA A 98 -46.11 -39.04 -7.65
C ALA A 98 -46.19 -40.33 -8.44
N LYS A 99 -45.05 -40.97 -8.67
CA LYS A 99 -45.01 -42.28 -9.36
C LYS A 99 -45.68 -43.34 -8.55
N GLU A 100 -45.48 -43.40 -7.24
CA GLU A 100 -46.13 -44.34 -6.36
C GLU A 100 -47.64 -44.17 -6.38
N LYS A 101 -48.15 -42.93 -6.32
CA LYS A 101 -49.59 -42.66 -6.41
C LYS A 101 -50.16 -43.05 -7.76
N ALA A 102 -49.41 -42.81 -8.84
CA ALA A 102 -49.87 -43.23 -10.16
C ALA A 102 -49.96 -44.73 -10.29
N ASP A 103 -49.05 -45.49 -9.70
CA ASP A 103 -49.02 -46.92 -9.71
C ASP A 103 -50.14 -47.53 -8.90
N MET A 104 -50.67 -46.81 -7.91
CA MET A 104 -51.78 -47.25 -7.07
C MET A 104 -53.17 -47.11 -7.73
N ILE A 105 -53.25 -46.31 -8.74
CA ILE A 105 -54.46 -46.09 -9.51
C ILE A 105 -54.56 -47.17 -10.61
#